data_00956b3e265cf3002f9d6d0b3b6d1ae1
#
_entry.id   00956b3e265cf3002f9d6d0b3b6d1ae1
#
_cell.length_a   1.000
_cell.length_b   1.000
_cell.length_c   1.000
_cell.angle_alpha   90.00
_cell.angle_beta   90.00
_cell.angle_gamma   90.00
#
_symmetry.space_group_name_H-M   'P 1'
#
loop_
_entity.id
_entity.type
_entity.pdbx_description
1 polymer ?
#
loop_
_entity_poly.entity_id
_entity_poly.type
_entity_poly.pdbx_seq_one_letter_code
_entity_poly.pdbx_strand_id
1 'polypeptide(L)'
;MSSYLEAYGASEQNRSQKVRVIRNVVIALVAALILGIVLFAFFRNYSQEQQVKRFVQLLQAHDYAAAYALWGCSEAHPCPEYSFAKFQEDWGPKSAHADESSARIGMSQSCGSGVVLRLDYNGLEAVPLFVERSSDVISFAPWAECPGTKHWHFGEFFRSLFGKS
;
A
#
# COMPACT_ATOMS: atom_id res chain seq x y z
N MET A 1 29.76 -42.41 46.28
CA MET A 1 30.04 -40.97 45.94
C MET A 1 29.68 -40.55 44.50
N SER A 2 29.13 -41.43 43.64
CA SER A 2 28.75 -41.10 42.26
C SER A 2 27.40 -40.39 42.10
N SER A 3 26.45 -40.60 43.00
CA SER A 3 25.09 -40.07 42.92
C SER A 3 24.97 -38.53 42.94
N TYR A 4 25.91 -37.84 43.60
CA TYR A 4 25.85 -36.36 43.70
C TYR A 4 26.30 -35.67 42.41
N LEU A 5 27.27 -36.24 41.72
CA LEU A 5 27.79 -35.71 40.44
C LEU A 5 26.78 -35.93 39.29
N GLU A 6 26.05 -37.05 39.32
CA GLU A 6 24.98 -37.32 38.32
C GLU A 6 23.78 -36.37 38.52
N ALA A 7 23.40 -36.07 39.75
CA ALA A 7 22.33 -35.11 40.04
C ALA A 7 22.72 -33.67 39.63
N TYR A 8 23.98 -33.28 39.76
CA TYR A 8 24.48 -31.97 39.34
C TYR A 8 24.52 -31.85 37.82
N GLY A 9 24.98 -32.88 37.11
CA GLY A 9 24.99 -32.93 35.63
C GLY A 9 23.59 -32.87 35.02
N ALA A 10 22.62 -33.56 35.61
CA ALA A 10 21.23 -33.55 35.15
C ALA A 10 20.58 -32.17 35.37
N SER A 11 20.91 -31.45 36.41
CA SER A 11 20.36 -30.09 36.67
C SER A 11 20.93 -29.05 35.71
N GLU A 12 22.21 -29.11 35.36
CA GLU A 12 22.81 -28.22 34.35
C GLU A 12 22.31 -28.50 32.95
N GLN A 13 22.12 -29.75 32.56
CA GLN A 13 21.60 -30.16 31.27
C GLN A 13 20.13 -29.68 31.07
N ASN A 14 19.34 -29.77 32.14
CA ASN A 14 17.96 -29.30 32.14
C ASN A 14 17.88 -27.76 32.04
N ARG A 15 18.80 -27.05 32.68
CA ARG A 15 18.91 -25.58 32.61
C ARG A 15 19.33 -25.11 31.22
N SER A 16 20.28 -25.77 30.58
CA SER A 16 20.72 -25.43 29.22
C SER A 16 19.63 -25.70 28.16
N GLN A 17 18.84 -26.74 28.32
CA GLN A 17 17.69 -27.03 27.46
C GLN A 17 16.60 -25.97 27.61
N LYS A 18 16.25 -25.59 28.83
CA LYS A 18 15.27 -24.50 29.08
C LYS A 18 15.68 -23.19 28.45
N VAL A 19 16.95 -22.81 28.57
CA VAL A 19 17.49 -21.58 27.96
C VAL A 19 17.42 -21.63 26.42
N ARG A 20 17.73 -22.78 25.81
CA ARG A 20 17.59 -22.96 24.34
C ARG A 20 16.13 -22.85 23.89
N VAL A 21 15.19 -23.49 24.61
CA VAL A 21 13.76 -23.41 24.30
C VAL A 21 13.26 -21.98 24.41
N ILE A 22 13.57 -21.30 25.52
CA ILE A 22 13.17 -19.89 25.71
C ILE A 22 13.73 -19.00 24.61
N ARG A 23 15.02 -19.15 24.27
CA ARG A 23 15.64 -18.39 23.18
C ARG A 23 14.95 -18.63 21.84
N ASN A 24 14.65 -19.89 21.50
CA ASN A 24 13.99 -20.23 20.23
C ASN A 24 12.56 -19.70 20.19
N VAL A 25 11.82 -19.74 21.29
CA VAL A 25 10.49 -19.14 21.41
C VAL A 25 10.55 -17.63 21.23
N VAL A 26 11.50 -16.94 21.86
CA VAL A 26 11.68 -15.50 21.70
C VAL A 26 12.01 -15.15 20.25
N ILE A 27 12.91 -15.89 19.60
CA ILE A 27 13.25 -15.68 18.18
C ILE A 27 12.01 -15.87 17.30
N ALA A 28 11.23 -16.92 17.54
CA ALA A 28 10.00 -17.20 16.78
C ALA A 28 8.96 -16.07 16.94
N LEU A 29 8.78 -15.57 18.17
CA LEU A 29 7.87 -14.45 18.44
C LEU A 29 8.30 -13.15 17.73
N VAL A 30 9.60 -12.84 17.79
CA VAL A 30 10.15 -11.67 17.09
C VAL A 30 9.98 -11.80 15.57
N ALA A 31 10.27 -12.98 15.01
CA ALA A 31 10.09 -13.24 13.59
C ALA A 31 8.61 -13.12 13.17
N ALA A 32 7.68 -13.65 13.98
CA ALA A 32 6.25 -13.53 13.73
C ALA A 32 5.77 -12.07 13.79
N LEU A 33 6.29 -11.29 14.75
CA LEU A 33 5.98 -9.86 14.87
C LEU A 33 6.46 -9.09 13.64
N ILE A 34 7.69 -9.31 13.21
CA ILE A 34 8.26 -8.66 12.01
C ILE A 34 7.43 -9.03 10.77
N LEU A 35 7.12 -10.32 10.59
CA LEU A 35 6.28 -10.79 9.50
C LEU A 35 4.90 -10.13 9.52
N GLY A 36 4.26 -10.01 10.69
CA GLY A 36 2.98 -9.34 10.86
C GLY A 36 3.03 -7.88 10.46
N ILE A 37 4.07 -7.15 10.85
CA ILE A 37 4.27 -5.73 10.48
C ILE A 37 4.46 -5.60 8.96
N VAL A 38 5.27 -6.47 8.35
CA VAL A 38 5.50 -6.49 6.90
C VAL A 38 4.21 -6.75 6.14
N LEU A 39 3.46 -7.78 6.50
CA LEU A 39 2.17 -8.09 5.88
C LEU A 39 1.18 -6.94 6.04
N PHE A 40 1.07 -6.37 7.23
CA PHE A 40 0.21 -5.20 7.46
C PHE A 40 0.60 -4.02 6.57
N ALA A 41 1.89 -3.71 6.42
CA ALA A 41 2.37 -2.63 5.57
C ALA A 41 2.02 -2.87 4.09
N PHE A 42 2.13 -4.11 3.60
CA PHE A 42 1.81 -4.48 2.21
C PHE A 42 0.30 -4.47 1.94
N PHE A 43 -0.52 -4.96 2.87
CA PHE A 43 -1.96 -5.12 2.63
C PHE A 43 -2.79 -3.92 3.07
N ARG A 44 -2.21 -2.96 3.74
CA ARG A 44 -2.91 -1.79 4.31
C ARG A 44 -3.70 -0.97 3.29
N ASN A 45 -3.19 -0.82 2.07
CA ASN A 45 -3.78 -0.03 0.99
C ASN A 45 -4.34 -0.90 -0.14
N TYR A 46 -4.35 -2.22 0.03
CA TYR A 46 -4.68 -3.17 -1.04
C TYR A 46 -6.08 -2.95 -1.61
N SER A 47 -7.10 -2.69 -0.77
CA SER A 47 -8.48 -2.45 -1.23
C SER A 47 -8.54 -1.23 -2.16
N GLN A 48 -7.92 -0.12 -1.77
CA GLN A 48 -7.92 1.13 -2.55
C GLN A 48 -7.14 0.99 -3.86
N GLU A 49 -6.05 0.22 -3.84
CA GLU A 49 -5.30 -0.09 -5.07
C GLU A 49 -6.14 -0.95 -6.04
N GLN A 50 -6.90 -1.91 -5.54
CA GLN A 50 -7.81 -2.70 -6.36
C GLN A 50 -8.94 -1.84 -6.94
N GLN A 51 -9.42 -0.85 -6.20
CA GLN A 51 -10.43 0.08 -6.68
C GLN A 51 -9.91 0.90 -7.88
N VAL A 52 -8.68 1.44 -7.79
CA VAL A 52 -8.06 2.15 -8.92
C VAL A 52 -7.73 1.21 -10.08
N LYS A 53 -7.30 -0.02 -9.82
CA LYS A 53 -7.12 -1.03 -10.89
C LYS A 53 -8.42 -1.32 -11.62
N ARG A 54 -9.53 -1.47 -10.87
CA ARG A 54 -10.87 -1.65 -11.44
C ARG A 54 -11.27 -0.44 -12.27
N PHE A 55 -10.98 0.76 -11.80
CA PHE A 55 -11.22 1.99 -12.55
C PHE A 55 -10.51 1.96 -13.91
N VAL A 56 -9.20 1.68 -13.92
CA VAL A 56 -8.42 1.57 -15.18
C VAL A 56 -8.97 0.47 -16.10
N GLN A 57 -9.36 -0.68 -15.55
CA GLN A 57 -9.97 -1.76 -16.35
C GLN A 57 -11.28 -1.36 -16.99
N LEU A 58 -12.12 -0.59 -16.31
CA LEU A 58 -13.39 -0.07 -16.88
C LEU A 58 -13.12 0.95 -17.97
N LEU A 59 -12.13 1.82 -17.83
CA LEU A 59 -11.69 2.71 -18.89
C LEU A 59 -11.22 1.92 -20.11
N GLN A 60 -10.38 0.91 -19.94
CA GLN A 60 -9.90 0.02 -21.01
C GLN A 60 -11.05 -0.72 -21.73
N ALA A 61 -12.11 -1.05 -21.00
CA ALA A 61 -13.32 -1.64 -21.55
C ALA A 61 -14.26 -0.61 -22.19
N HIS A 62 -13.91 0.68 -22.17
CA HIS A 62 -14.74 1.80 -22.59
C HIS A 62 -16.10 1.89 -21.85
N ASP A 63 -16.18 1.30 -20.66
CA ASP A 63 -17.35 1.39 -19.78
C ASP A 63 -17.24 2.64 -18.88
N TYR A 64 -17.39 3.80 -19.51
CA TYR A 64 -17.24 5.09 -18.83
C TYR A 64 -18.34 5.33 -17.78
N ALA A 65 -19.53 4.75 -17.97
CA ALA A 65 -20.61 4.86 -17.00
C ALA A 65 -20.28 4.12 -15.71
N ALA A 66 -19.79 2.88 -15.80
CA ALA A 66 -19.34 2.12 -14.63
C ALA A 66 -18.08 2.73 -13.99
N ALA A 67 -17.15 3.29 -14.78
CA ALA A 67 -15.99 4.00 -14.29
C ALA A 67 -16.41 5.26 -13.50
N TYR A 68 -17.37 6.03 -14.01
CA TYR A 68 -17.91 7.21 -13.33
C TYR A 68 -18.66 6.86 -12.04
N ALA A 69 -19.27 5.67 -11.97
CA ALA A 69 -19.91 5.19 -10.74
C ALA A 69 -18.92 4.98 -9.59
N LEU A 70 -17.63 4.70 -9.86
CA LEU A 70 -16.61 4.61 -8.83
C LEU A 70 -16.26 5.96 -8.19
N TRP A 71 -16.68 7.06 -8.80
CA TRP A 71 -16.60 8.42 -8.26
C TRP A 71 -17.79 8.78 -7.38
N GLY A 72 -18.68 7.81 -7.11
CA GLY A 72 -19.91 8.02 -6.33
C GLY A 72 -21.01 8.75 -7.11
N CYS A 73 -20.89 8.84 -8.45
CA CYS A 73 -21.76 9.59 -9.33
C CYS A 73 -22.43 8.67 -10.35
N SER A 74 -23.50 9.11 -10.98
CA SER A 74 -24.11 8.43 -12.14
C SER A 74 -24.65 9.45 -13.11
N GLU A 75 -25.03 9.02 -14.32
CA GLU A 75 -25.67 9.91 -15.28
C GLU A 75 -27.03 10.45 -14.76
N ALA A 76 -27.76 9.63 -14.00
CA ALA A 76 -29.02 10.03 -13.37
C ALA A 76 -28.81 10.93 -12.12
N HIS A 77 -27.68 10.78 -11.45
CA HIS A 77 -27.31 11.56 -10.25
C HIS A 77 -25.86 12.02 -10.42
N PRO A 78 -25.62 13.04 -11.26
CA PRO A 78 -24.28 13.54 -11.50
C PRO A 78 -23.71 14.24 -10.25
N CYS A 79 -22.41 14.16 -10.08
CA CYS A 79 -21.74 14.94 -9.03
C CYS A 79 -21.83 16.45 -9.38
N PRO A 80 -22.07 17.31 -8.40
CA PRO A 80 -22.31 18.74 -8.64
C PRO A 80 -21.18 19.45 -9.37
N GLU A 81 -19.92 19.08 -9.06
CA GLU A 81 -18.73 19.74 -9.62
C GLU A 81 -18.03 18.90 -10.69
N TYR A 82 -18.47 17.66 -10.93
CA TYR A 82 -17.85 16.73 -11.86
C TYR A 82 -18.91 15.96 -12.64
N SER A 83 -19.45 16.58 -13.70
CA SER A 83 -20.46 15.98 -14.55
C SER A 83 -19.89 14.82 -15.39
N PHE A 84 -20.77 13.94 -15.88
CA PHE A 84 -20.36 12.84 -16.76
C PHE A 84 -19.68 13.32 -18.06
N ALA A 85 -20.13 14.47 -18.62
CA ALA A 85 -19.48 15.07 -19.78
C ALA A 85 -18.02 15.49 -19.46
N LYS A 86 -17.80 16.11 -18.31
CA LYS A 86 -16.45 16.48 -17.85
C LYS A 86 -15.59 15.25 -17.55
N PHE A 87 -16.19 14.20 -16.97
CA PHE A 87 -15.51 12.92 -16.81
C PHE A 87 -15.03 12.34 -18.15
N GLN A 88 -15.86 12.41 -19.20
CA GLN A 88 -15.47 11.95 -20.53
C GLN A 88 -14.42 12.85 -21.22
N GLU A 89 -14.35 14.14 -20.89
CA GLU A 89 -13.25 15.01 -21.33
C GLU A 89 -11.92 14.55 -20.73
N ASP A 90 -11.91 14.19 -19.44
CA ASP A 90 -10.70 13.81 -18.71
C ASP A 90 -10.25 12.36 -18.99
N TRP A 91 -11.20 11.43 -19.17
CA TRP A 91 -10.95 9.99 -19.23
C TRP A 91 -11.50 9.31 -20.49
N GLY A 92 -12.17 10.02 -21.35
CA GLY A 92 -12.77 9.44 -22.56
C GLY A 92 -11.77 9.23 -23.70
N PRO A 93 -12.23 8.70 -24.83
CA PRO A 93 -11.37 8.28 -25.94
C PRO A 93 -10.65 9.43 -26.66
N LYS A 94 -11.00 10.68 -26.37
CA LYS A 94 -10.35 11.90 -26.90
C LYS A 94 -9.53 12.63 -25.85
N SER A 95 -9.44 12.09 -24.62
CA SER A 95 -8.69 12.68 -23.53
C SER A 95 -7.18 12.49 -23.73
N ALA A 96 -6.40 13.26 -22.99
CA ALA A 96 -4.94 13.05 -22.93
C ALA A 96 -4.59 11.68 -22.32
N HIS A 97 -5.50 11.10 -21.52
CA HIS A 97 -5.34 9.83 -20.82
C HIS A 97 -5.99 8.63 -21.55
N ALA A 98 -6.30 8.78 -22.85
CA ALA A 98 -6.97 7.74 -23.65
C ALA A 98 -6.10 6.47 -23.86
N ASP A 99 -4.78 6.53 -23.63
CA ASP A 99 -3.91 5.34 -23.63
C ASP A 99 -3.91 4.68 -22.24
N GLU A 100 -5.05 4.10 -21.86
CA GLU A 100 -5.21 3.40 -20.58
C GLU A 100 -4.32 2.16 -20.45
N SER A 101 -3.79 1.63 -21.57
CA SER A 101 -2.87 0.49 -21.56
C SER A 101 -1.53 0.84 -20.92
N SER A 102 -1.15 2.11 -20.93
CA SER A 102 0.07 2.63 -20.31
C SER A 102 -0.11 2.98 -18.83
N ALA A 103 -1.36 3.04 -18.33
CA ALA A 103 -1.68 3.44 -16.96
C ALA A 103 -1.12 2.47 -15.92
N ARG A 104 -0.35 2.98 -14.94
CA ARG A 104 0.24 2.20 -13.86
C ARG A 104 0.13 2.94 -12.53
N ILE A 105 -0.12 2.19 -11.47
CA ILE A 105 -0.06 2.75 -10.10
C ILE A 105 1.42 2.88 -9.73
N GLY A 106 1.95 4.10 -9.73
CA GLY A 106 3.34 4.41 -9.41
C GLY A 106 3.59 4.60 -7.92
N MET A 107 2.58 5.07 -7.17
CA MET A 107 2.67 5.32 -5.73
C MET A 107 1.34 5.04 -5.05
N SER A 108 1.39 4.51 -3.83
CA SER A 108 0.24 4.29 -2.95
C SER A 108 0.61 4.75 -1.55
N GLN A 109 -0.04 5.81 -1.06
CA GLN A 109 0.30 6.45 0.21
C GLN A 109 -0.95 6.69 1.05
N SER A 110 -0.95 6.18 2.28
CA SER A 110 -2.03 6.49 3.23
C SER A 110 -2.03 7.96 3.61
N CYS A 111 -3.18 8.60 3.51
CA CYS A 111 -3.35 10.03 3.74
C CYS A 111 -4.70 10.31 4.42
N GLY A 112 -4.67 10.67 5.70
CA GLY A 112 -5.88 10.97 6.46
C GLY A 112 -6.89 9.81 6.43
N SER A 113 -8.10 10.10 5.94
CA SER A 113 -9.21 9.15 5.84
C SER A 113 -9.11 8.19 4.66
N GLY A 114 -8.13 8.37 3.76
CA GLY A 114 -8.02 7.59 2.55
C GLY A 114 -6.58 7.25 2.13
N VAL A 115 -6.43 7.03 0.84
CA VAL A 115 -5.16 6.70 0.19
C VAL A 115 -4.98 7.59 -1.03
N VAL A 116 -3.84 8.24 -1.16
CA VAL A 116 -3.42 8.89 -2.39
C VAL A 116 -2.71 7.86 -3.25
N LEU A 117 -3.19 7.68 -4.47
CA LEU A 117 -2.59 6.82 -5.49
C LEU A 117 -2.21 7.67 -6.68
N ARG A 118 -0.97 7.52 -7.13
CA ARG A 118 -0.51 8.20 -8.34
C ARG A 118 -0.66 7.26 -9.52
N LEU A 119 -1.42 7.70 -10.52
CA LEU A 119 -1.59 7.00 -11.77
C LEU A 119 -0.62 7.59 -12.79
N ASP A 120 0.41 6.82 -13.14
CA ASP A 120 1.45 7.21 -14.08
C ASP A 120 1.06 6.74 -15.50
N TYR A 121 1.26 7.61 -16.48
CA TYR A 121 1.08 7.35 -17.93
C TYR A 121 2.39 7.58 -18.67
N ASN A 122 2.61 6.86 -19.76
CA ASN A 122 3.79 7.06 -20.60
C ASN A 122 3.79 8.46 -21.23
N GLY A 123 4.78 9.29 -20.87
CA GLY A 123 4.99 10.61 -21.48
C GLY A 123 4.03 11.71 -21.03
N LEU A 124 3.18 11.47 -20.04
CA LEU A 124 2.26 12.44 -19.46
C LEU A 124 2.57 12.71 -18.00
N GLU A 125 2.04 13.83 -17.49
CA GLU A 125 2.04 14.10 -16.07
C GLU A 125 1.17 13.08 -15.33
N ALA A 126 1.64 12.62 -14.19
CA ALA A 126 0.95 11.63 -13.38
C ALA A 126 -0.31 12.23 -12.74
N VAL A 127 -1.39 11.46 -12.72
CA VAL A 127 -2.67 11.89 -12.13
C VAL A 127 -2.75 11.39 -10.69
N PRO A 128 -2.78 12.29 -9.68
CA PRO A 128 -2.99 11.90 -8.30
C PRO A 128 -4.49 11.66 -8.03
N LEU A 129 -4.82 10.45 -7.61
CA LEU A 129 -6.17 10.04 -7.21
C LEU A 129 -6.21 9.85 -5.69
N PHE A 130 -7.35 10.16 -5.10
CA PHE A 130 -7.65 9.89 -3.70
C PHE A 130 -8.79 8.89 -3.61
N VAL A 131 -8.60 7.82 -2.82
CA VAL A 131 -9.64 6.84 -2.55
C VAL A 131 -9.97 6.88 -1.07
N GLU A 132 -11.21 7.21 -0.75
CA GLU A 132 -11.74 7.24 0.61
C GLU A 132 -11.87 5.81 1.15
N ARG A 133 -11.36 5.54 2.38
CA ARG A 133 -11.37 4.19 2.96
C ARG A 133 -12.75 3.70 3.37
N SER A 134 -13.65 4.62 3.73
CA SER A 134 -14.97 4.27 4.25
C SER A 134 -15.99 3.92 3.17
N SER A 135 -15.81 4.48 1.96
CA SER A 135 -16.76 4.37 0.85
C SER A 135 -16.17 3.79 -0.43
N ASP A 136 -14.84 3.65 -0.49
CA ASP A 136 -14.07 3.30 -1.70
C ASP A 136 -14.34 4.23 -2.90
N VAL A 137 -14.86 5.44 -2.64
CA VAL A 137 -15.11 6.46 -3.67
C VAL A 137 -13.78 7.06 -4.11
N ILE A 138 -13.61 7.17 -5.44
CA ILE A 138 -12.45 7.80 -6.07
C ILE A 138 -12.73 9.30 -6.25
N SER A 139 -11.71 10.11 -6.08
CA SER A 139 -11.71 11.54 -6.41
C SER A 139 -10.30 11.98 -6.85
N PHE A 140 -10.16 13.18 -7.38
CA PHE A 140 -8.84 13.77 -7.57
C PHE A 140 -8.22 14.11 -6.22
N ALA A 141 -6.95 13.76 -6.04
CA ALA A 141 -6.22 14.17 -4.86
C ALA A 141 -5.84 15.66 -4.98
N PRO A 142 -6.05 16.48 -3.94
CA PRO A 142 -5.65 17.88 -3.96
C PRO A 142 -4.12 18.05 -3.87
N TRP A 143 -3.39 16.96 -3.64
CA TRP A 143 -1.93 16.91 -3.53
C TRP A 143 -1.38 15.73 -4.32
N ALA A 144 -0.23 15.93 -4.94
CA ALA A 144 0.51 14.83 -5.58
C ALA A 144 1.04 13.81 -4.56
N GLU A 145 1.31 14.27 -3.33
CA GLU A 145 1.78 13.47 -2.21
C GLU A 145 1.12 13.95 -0.91
N CYS A 146 0.93 13.04 0.05
CA CYS A 146 0.29 13.38 1.30
C CYS A 146 1.11 14.41 2.11
N PRO A 147 0.53 15.55 2.51
CA PRO A 147 1.23 16.56 3.30
C PRO A 147 1.72 16.00 4.63
N GLY A 148 2.94 16.35 5.02
CA GLY A 148 3.51 15.98 6.33
C GLY A 148 4.08 14.56 6.43
N THR A 149 4.06 13.76 5.37
CA THR A 149 4.78 12.50 5.34
C THR A 149 6.28 12.77 5.20
N LYS A 150 7.02 12.47 6.27
CA LYS A 150 8.49 12.43 6.18
C LYS A 150 8.86 11.22 5.35
N HIS A 151 9.42 11.45 4.15
CA HIS A 151 10.10 10.39 3.42
C HIS A 151 11.32 9.95 4.23
N TRP A 152 11.22 8.79 4.86
CA TRP A 152 12.39 8.15 5.45
C TRP A 152 13.22 7.61 4.28
N HIS A 153 14.29 8.34 3.94
CA HIS A 153 15.28 7.91 2.94
C HIS A 153 16.15 6.78 3.54
N PHE A 154 15.54 5.60 3.70
CA PHE A 154 16.28 4.42 4.17
C PHE A 154 17.53 4.16 3.33
N GLY A 155 17.49 4.45 2.03
CA GLY A 155 18.65 4.30 1.15
C GLY A 155 19.82 5.23 1.52
N GLU A 156 19.57 6.45 1.94
CA GLU A 156 20.61 7.38 2.40
C GLU A 156 21.14 6.98 3.78
N PHE A 157 20.27 6.52 4.66
CA PHE A 157 20.66 5.99 5.98
C PHE A 157 21.59 4.78 5.85
N PHE A 158 21.26 3.80 5.00
CA PHE A 158 22.13 2.65 4.73
C PHE A 158 23.43 3.06 4.04
N ARG A 159 23.40 4.01 3.09
CA ARG A 159 24.62 4.51 2.45
C ARG A 159 25.53 5.24 3.44
N SER A 160 24.98 5.96 4.43
CA SER A 160 25.78 6.60 5.48
C SER A 160 26.40 5.61 6.46
N LEU A 161 25.77 4.44 6.69
CA LEU A 161 26.27 3.39 7.56
C LEU A 161 27.33 2.50 6.91
N PHE A 162 27.20 2.22 5.60
CA PHE A 162 28.05 1.26 4.89
C PHE A 162 28.90 1.91 3.77
N GLY A 163 28.79 3.21 3.55
CA GLY A 163 29.47 3.94 2.46
C GLY A 163 30.82 4.56 2.85
N LYS A 164 31.49 4.09 3.93
CA LYS A 164 32.88 4.44 4.21
C LYS A 164 33.78 3.26 3.84
N SER A 165 34.21 3.26 2.61
CA SER A 165 35.46 2.62 2.13
C SER A 165 36.07 3.53 1.10
#